data_526b236dbad59a9c08fc43156be20ebb
#
_entry.id   526b236dbad59a9c08fc43156be20ebb
#
_cell.length_a   1.000
_cell.length_b   1.000
_cell.length_c   1.000
_cell.angle_alpha   90.00
_cell.angle_beta   90.00
_cell.angle_gamma   90.00
#
_symmetry.space_group_name_H-M   'P 1'
#
loop_
_entity.id
_entity.type
_entity.pdbx_description
1 polymer ?
#
loop_
_entity_poly.entity_id
_entity_poly.type
_entity_poly.pdbx_seq_one_letter_code
_entity_poly.pdbx_strand_id
1 'polypeptide(L)'
;MEFKIIYDKVKASVVVMGEFEDSKHVEELIKLLNLQAMKDFNIIFFGANVIPKIVVERLFSMQQLGECTIFVLRRYLFSYLQNIGIKCKHIEKNFTLKKSTKNLSDKKGILNKEEVYNFLNELNIMYGYDYTEYQIDSIMRRINIAMIKEGISNFSSFKEQVINNKILFHNLFLDFSINITEFFRDPKVFALIKTKILPYLNSYNHIKIWCAGCSNGKEVYSLAIMLKEAGILSKTQIYATDINPYVIEEAKNGIYSSITLDKDINNYRNAQGEKNFIEYFDINNSYIKVKEELKKNILFFQHSLLSNGALNEFNLILCRNVFIYFNDSLQERILKNYYNSLDNNGFLVLGKSEGIQRNNGEKYFCKYDEILKIYKKK
;
A
#
# COMPACT_ATOMS: atom_id res chain seq x y z
N MET A 1 -3.99 17.57 4.48
CA MET A 1 -3.84 18.00 3.07
C MET A 1 -3.02 19.27 3.01
N GLU A 2 -2.16 19.41 2.04
CA GLU A 2 -1.35 20.61 1.86
C GLU A 2 -1.64 21.22 0.47
N PHE A 3 -1.86 22.53 0.41
CA PHE A 3 -2.02 23.25 -0.85
C PHE A 3 -0.76 24.08 -1.09
N LYS A 4 -0.11 23.88 -2.22
CA LYS A 4 1.00 24.72 -2.66
C LYS A 4 0.62 25.51 -3.90
N ILE A 5 0.79 26.83 -3.86
CA ILE A 5 0.72 27.65 -5.06
C ILE A 5 2.14 27.78 -5.58
N ILE A 6 2.37 27.27 -6.78
CA ILE A 6 3.66 27.35 -7.47
C ILE A 6 3.48 28.33 -8.63
N TYR A 7 4.29 29.39 -8.64
CA TYR A 7 4.35 30.32 -9.75
C TYR A 7 5.48 29.91 -10.68
N ASP A 8 5.15 29.48 -11.88
CA ASP A 8 6.10 29.39 -12.99
C ASP A 8 6.05 30.71 -13.78
N LYS A 9 7.13 31.05 -14.51
CA LYS A 9 7.27 32.34 -15.22
C LYS A 9 6.13 32.68 -16.19
N VAL A 10 5.26 31.70 -16.50
CA VAL A 10 4.17 31.82 -17.48
C VAL A 10 2.78 31.57 -16.86
N LYS A 11 2.64 30.69 -15.88
CA LYS A 11 1.32 30.31 -15.32
C LYS A 11 1.41 29.98 -13.83
N ALA A 12 0.39 30.37 -13.06
CA ALA A 12 0.23 29.91 -11.70
C ALA A 12 -0.27 28.46 -11.68
N SER A 13 0.19 27.66 -10.74
CA SER A 13 -0.27 26.28 -10.55
C SER A 13 -0.69 26.07 -9.09
N VAL A 14 -1.90 25.59 -8.88
CA VAL A 14 -2.38 25.13 -7.58
C VAL A 14 -2.12 23.64 -7.48
N VAL A 15 -1.21 23.22 -6.61
CA VAL A 15 -0.88 21.83 -6.39
C VAL A 15 -1.62 21.34 -5.15
N VAL A 16 -2.48 20.33 -5.34
CA VAL A 16 -3.24 19.66 -4.28
C VAL A 16 -2.51 18.39 -3.89
N MET A 17 -1.95 18.35 -2.68
CA MET A 17 -1.22 17.18 -2.18
C MET A 17 -1.96 16.53 -1.01
N GLY A 18 -2.19 15.22 -1.09
CA GLY A 18 -2.90 14.44 -0.07
C GLY A 18 -4.40 14.28 -0.32
N GLU A 19 -5.08 13.70 0.66
CA GLU A 19 -6.50 13.37 0.59
C GLU A 19 -7.38 14.44 1.24
N PHE A 20 -8.64 14.52 0.80
CA PHE A 20 -9.66 15.36 1.45
C PHE A 20 -10.22 14.62 2.68
N GLU A 21 -9.70 14.93 3.86
CA GLU A 21 -10.04 14.23 5.10
C GLU A 21 -11.24 14.86 5.83
N ASP A 22 -11.44 16.17 5.67
CA ASP A 22 -12.53 16.90 6.32
C ASP A 22 -13.08 18.06 5.46
N SER A 23 -14.18 18.67 5.91
CA SER A 23 -14.84 19.81 5.25
C SER A 23 -13.95 21.07 5.21
N LYS A 24 -13.04 21.22 6.18
CA LYS A 24 -12.16 22.39 6.27
C LYS A 24 -11.17 22.43 5.11
N HIS A 25 -10.60 21.31 4.74
CA HIS A 25 -9.74 21.18 3.55
C HIS A 25 -10.47 21.52 2.26
N VAL A 26 -11.74 21.12 2.17
CA VAL A 26 -12.60 21.45 1.02
C VAL A 26 -12.84 22.95 0.94
N GLU A 27 -13.20 23.59 2.07
CA GLU A 27 -13.45 25.02 2.15
C GLU A 27 -12.20 25.85 1.83
N GLU A 28 -11.03 25.42 2.33
CA GLU A 28 -9.75 26.08 2.05
C GLU A 28 -9.41 26.04 0.56
N LEU A 29 -9.58 24.86 -0.09
CA LEU A 29 -9.36 24.76 -1.53
C LEU A 29 -10.33 25.63 -2.31
N ILE A 30 -11.63 25.61 -1.98
CA ILE A 30 -12.65 26.43 -2.66
C ILE A 30 -12.34 27.93 -2.48
N LYS A 31 -11.96 28.37 -1.27
CA LYS A 31 -11.50 29.76 -1.05
C LYS A 31 -10.31 30.09 -1.93
N LEU A 32 -9.35 29.22 -2.02
CA LEU A 32 -8.13 29.39 -2.81
C LEU A 32 -8.43 29.47 -4.30
N LEU A 33 -9.33 28.62 -4.80
CA LEU A 33 -9.80 28.65 -6.18
C LEU A 33 -10.64 29.89 -6.50
N ASN A 34 -11.33 30.46 -5.52
CA ASN A 34 -12.11 31.69 -5.68
C ASN A 34 -11.28 32.99 -5.59
N LEU A 35 -10.15 32.95 -4.84
CA LEU A 35 -9.23 34.09 -4.72
C LEU A 35 -8.38 34.30 -5.98
N GLN A 36 -8.27 33.29 -6.83
CA GLN A 36 -7.50 33.37 -8.06
C GLN A 36 -8.34 34.05 -9.15
N ALA A 37 -8.30 35.38 -9.18
CA ALA A 37 -8.82 36.19 -10.28
C ALA A 37 -8.00 36.07 -11.58
N MET A 38 -7.14 35.06 -11.68
CA MET A 38 -6.26 34.85 -12.83
C MET A 38 -6.94 33.96 -13.84
N LYS A 39 -7.08 34.45 -15.08
CA LYS A 39 -7.38 33.63 -16.25
C LYS A 39 -6.16 32.76 -16.55
N ASP A 40 -6.42 31.45 -16.79
CA ASP A 40 -5.45 30.47 -17.27
C ASP A 40 -4.40 30.00 -16.26
N PHE A 41 -4.82 29.28 -15.22
CA PHE A 41 -3.92 28.62 -14.29
C PHE A 41 -4.06 27.09 -14.33
N ASN A 42 -3.08 26.40 -13.74
CA ASN A 42 -3.09 24.93 -13.65
C ASN A 42 -3.57 24.49 -12.29
N ILE A 43 -4.36 23.41 -12.24
CA ILE A 43 -4.69 22.68 -11.02
C ILE A 43 -4.10 21.29 -11.12
N ILE A 44 -3.25 20.92 -10.18
CA ILE A 44 -2.52 19.64 -10.22
C ILE A 44 -2.91 18.80 -8.99
N PHE A 45 -3.64 17.70 -9.20
CA PHE A 45 -3.95 16.73 -8.16
C PHE A 45 -2.84 15.69 -8.07
N PHE A 46 -2.00 15.82 -7.04
CA PHE A 46 -0.81 14.99 -6.88
C PHE A 46 -1.01 13.78 -5.97
N GLY A 47 -1.90 13.86 -4.98
CA GLY A 47 -2.11 12.81 -3.98
C GLY A 47 -3.56 12.38 -3.79
N ALA A 48 -4.53 13.20 -4.18
CA ALA A 48 -5.93 12.92 -3.95
C ALA A 48 -6.41 11.64 -4.66
N ASN A 49 -7.06 10.78 -3.92
CA ASN A 49 -7.73 9.59 -4.44
C ASN A 49 -9.19 9.88 -4.79
N VAL A 50 -9.83 10.77 -4.05
CA VAL A 50 -11.22 11.20 -4.28
C VAL A 50 -11.26 12.72 -4.24
N ILE A 51 -12.05 13.31 -5.14
CA ILE A 51 -12.33 14.75 -5.12
C ILE A 51 -13.79 14.94 -4.66
N PRO A 52 -14.04 15.72 -3.60
CA PRO A 52 -15.38 16.00 -3.13
C PRO A 52 -16.25 16.64 -4.22
N LYS A 53 -17.55 16.31 -4.21
CA LYS A 53 -18.52 16.75 -5.24
C LYS A 53 -18.50 18.26 -5.44
N ILE A 54 -18.47 19.04 -4.39
CA ILE A 54 -18.45 20.50 -4.44
C ILE A 54 -17.19 21.04 -5.15
N VAL A 55 -16.02 20.38 -4.99
CA VAL A 55 -14.80 20.72 -5.70
C VAL A 55 -14.95 20.37 -7.18
N VAL A 56 -15.52 19.21 -7.49
CA VAL A 56 -15.81 18.77 -8.87
C VAL A 56 -16.72 19.78 -9.60
N GLU A 57 -17.78 20.22 -8.95
CA GLU A 57 -18.72 21.23 -9.49
C GLU A 57 -18.01 22.56 -9.76
N ARG A 58 -17.10 22.98 -8.86
CA ARG A 58 -16.29 24.20 -9.05
C ARG A 58 -15.31 24.05 -10.21
N LEU A 59 -14.61 22.93 -10.32
CA LEU A 59 -13.70 22.63 -11.42
C LEU A 59 -14.41 22.65 -12.79
N PHE A 60 -15.61 22.06 -12.82
CA PHE A 60 -16.45 22.08 -14.03
C PHE A 60 -16.81 23.50 -14.45
N SER A 61 -17.27 24.34 -13.51
CA SER A 61 -17.61 25.75 -13.77
C SER A 61 -16.40 26.54 -14.28
N MET A 62 -15.22 26.34 -13.68
CA MET A 62 -13.99 27.01 -14.08
C MET A 62 -13.53 26.60 -15.48
N GLN A 63 -13.69 25.34 -15.85
CA GLN A 63 -13.37 24.87 -17.22
C GLN A 63 -14.32 25.44 -18.28
N GLN A 64 -15.60 25.59 -17.97
CA GLN A 64 -16.56 26.20 -18.89
C GLN A 64 -16.20 27.68 -19.18
N LEU A 65 -15.60 28.36 -18.20
CA LEU A 65 -15.12 29.73 -18.34
C LEU A 65 -13.73 29.83 -18.97
N GLY A 66 -13.07 28.68 -19.25
CA GLY A 66 -11.70 28.64 -19.78
C GLY A 66 -10.63 29.10 -18.78
N GLU A 67 -10.92 29.04 -17.48
CA GLU A 67 -10.05 29.60 -16.42
C GLU A 67 -8.92 28.66 -16.01
N CYS A 68 -9.03 27.33 -16.21
CA CYS A 68 -8.02 26.40 -15.72
C CYS A 68 -7.77 25.20 -16.60
N THR A 69 -6.54 24.68 -16.52
CA THR A 69 -6.17 23.35 -17.02
C THR A 69 -5.94 22.41 -15.84
N ILE A 70 -6.59 21.24 -15.85
CA ILE A 70 -6.51 20.27 -14.75
C ILE A 70 -5.54 19.16 -15.12
N PHE A 71 -4.63 18.86 -14.20
CA PHE A 71 -3.66 17.77 -14.31
C PHE A 71 -3.86 16.79 -13.16
N VAL A 72 -3.78 15.50 -13.47
CA VAL A 72 -4.03 14.43 -12.51
C VAL A 72 -2.95 13.36 -12.60
N LEU A 73 -2.32 13.02 -11.49
CA LEU A 73 -1.29 11.98 -11.43
C LEU A 73 -1.89 10.58 -11.36
N ARG A 74 -3.00 10.41 -10.67
CA ARG A 74 -3.65 9.11 -10.46
C ARG A 74 -4.52 8.74 -11.65
N ARG A 75 -4.23 7.62 -12.34
CA ARG A 75 -4.98 7.17 -13.53
C ARG A 75 -6.49 7.02 -13.27
N TYR A 76 -6.87 6.51 -12.12
CA TYR A 76 -8.28 6.35 -11.79
C TYR A 76 -8.99 7.69 -11.63
N LEU A 77 -8.35 8.68 -10.96
CA LEU A 77 -8.93 10.01 -10.83
C LEU A 77 -9.04 10.69 -12.19
N PHE A 78 -8.07 10.48 -13.07
CA PHE A 78 -8.12 10.91 -14.48
C PHE A 78 -9.34 10.33 -15.19
N SER A 79 -9.52 8.99 -15.13
CA SER A 79 -10.66 8.32 -15.76
C SER A 79 -12.00 8.77 -15.16
N TYR A 80 -12.07 8.93 -13.82
CA TYR A 80 -13.25 9.43 -13.14
C TYR A 80 -13.63 10.83 -13.62
N LEU A 81 -12.70 11.78 -13.63
CA LEU A 81 -12.96 13.16 -14.07
C LEU A 81 -13.39 13.24 -15.53
N GLN A 82 -12.76 12.45 -16.39
CA GLN A 82 -13.18 12.38 -17.80
C GLN A 82 -14.59 11.83 -17.97
N ASN A 83 -14.94 10.77 -17.23
CA ASN A 83 -16.28 10.16 -17.31
C ASN A 83 -17.41 11.11 -16.85
N ILE A 84 -17.12 12.05 -15.95
CA ILE A 84 -18.08 13.07 -15.52
C ILE A 84 -17.98 14.36 -16.33
N GLY A 85 -17.24 14.37 -17.46
CA GLY A 85 -17.18 15.48 -18.40
C GLY A 85 -16.13 16.56 -18.10
N ILE A 86 -15.25 16.35 -17.11
CA ILE A 86 -14.14 17.27 -16.81
C ILE A 86 -12.94 16.95 -17.70
N LYS A 87 -12.54 17.89 -18.52
CA LYS A 87 -11.34 17.76 -19.37
C LYS A 87 -10.09 17.89 -18.49
N CYS A 88 -9.34 16.80 -18.34
CA CYS A 88 -8.09 16.79 -17.59
C CYS A 88 -6.98 16.09 -18.37
N LYS A 89 -5.73 16.35 -18.01
CA LYS A 89 -4.54 15.71 -18.58
C LYS A 89 -3.95 14.75 -17.56
N HIS A 90 -3.68 13.52 -17.98
CA HIS A 90 -2.95 12.58 -17.14
C HIS A 90 -1.46 12.93 -17.15
N ILE A 91 -0.88 13.05 -15.96
CA ILE A 91 0.57 13.20 -15.80
C ILE A 91 1.14 11.78 -15.71
N GLU A 92 1.84 11.34 -16.72
CA GLU A 92 2.65 10.13 -16.63
C GLU A 92 3.83 10.38 -15.69
N LYS A 93 4.35 9.33 -15.04
CA LYS A 93 5.42 9.39 -14.01
C LYS A 93 6.70 10.15 -14.40
N ASN A 94 6.81 10.59 -15.65
CA ASN A 94 7.96 11.33 -16.21
C ASN A 94 7.72 12.85 -16.32
N PHE A 95 6.66 13.38 -15.70
CA PHE A 95 6.46 14.82 -15.68
C PHE A 95 7.46 15.48 -14.75
N THR A 96 8.63 15.78 -15.28
CA THR A 96 9.52 16.79 -14.72
C THR A 96 8.85 18.14 -14.98
N LEU A 97 8.43 18.84 -13.94
CA LEU A 97 8.29 20.29 -13.99
C LEU A 97 9.60 20.80 -14.60
N LYS A 98 9.56 21.29 -15.83
CA LYS A 98 10.70 21.97 -16.42
C LYS A 98 10.96 23.25 -15.61
N LYS A 99 11.62 23.11 -14.44
CA LYS A 99 12.51 24.15 -14.00
C LYS A 99 13.55 24.28 -15.10
N SER A 100 13.78 25.46 -15.59
CA SER A 100 14.92 25.78 -16.47
C SER A 100 16.20 25.31 -15.78
N THR A 101 16.53 24.04 -15.92
CA THR A 101 17.83 23.47 -15.57
C THR A 101 18.68 23.53 -16.81
N LYS A 102 19.24 24.71 -17.08
CA LYS A 102 20.54 24.75 -17.72
C LYS A 102 21.49 24.05 -16.75
N ASN A 103 22.05 22.93 -17.20
CA ASN A 103 23.20 22.22 -16.61
C ASN A 103 22.98 21.57 -15.22
N LEU A 104 22.30 20.39 -15.24
CA LEU A 104 22.42 19.40 -14.14
C LEU A 104 22.54 17.98 -14.73
N SER A 105 23.36 17.84 -15.79
CA SER A 105 23.69 16.53 -16.35
C SER A 105 24.89 15.85 -15.69
N ASP A 106 25.58 16.47 -14.72
CA ASP A 106 26.86 15.95 -14.26
C ASP A 106 27.13 15.97 -12.74
N LYS A 107 26.10 15.81 -11.90
CA LYS A 107 26.30 15.34 -10.52
C LYS A 107 25.05 14.64 -10.02
N LYS A 108 24.82 13.38 -10.44
CA LYS A 108 24.13 12.41 -9.59
C LYS A 108 24.99 12.23 -8.36
N GLY A 109 24.64 12.84 -7.26
CA GLY A 109 25.18 12.48 -5.95
C GLY A 109 24.78 11.02 -5.72
N ILE A 110 25.73 10.12 -5.98
CA ILE A 110 25.57 8.70 -5.67
C ILE A 110 25.43 8.67 -4.14
N LEU A 111 24.22 8.34 -3.64
CA LEU A 111 24.01 8.11 -2.22
C LEU A 111 25.05 7.07 -1.75
N ASN A 112 25.82 7.40 -0.73
CA ASN A 112 26.76 6.48 -0.13
C ASN A 112 25.97 5.51 0.77
N LYS A 113 26.20 4.21 0.61
CA LYS A 113 25.54 3.17 1.41
C LYS A 113 25.76 3.37 2.92
N GLU A 114 26.97 3.71 3.32
CA GLU A 114 27.33 3.94 4.72
C GLU A 114 26.56 5.15 5.31
N GLU A 115 26.48 6.27 4.56
CA GLU A 115 25.72 7.44 4.99
C GLU A 115 24.22 7.13 5.11
N VAL A 116 23.68 6.28 4.21
CA VAL A 116 22.30 5.83 4.28
C VAL A 116 22.07 4.94 5.49
N TYR A 117 22.97 3.99 5.78
CA TYR A 117 22.88 3.16 6.99
C TYR A 117 22.90 4.00 8.27
N ASN A 118 23.78 5.00 8.35
CA ASN A 118 23.84 5.91 9.49
C ASN A 118 22.51 6.68 9.65
N PHE A 119 21.94 7.17 8.54
CA PHE A 119 20.65 7.82 8.54
C PHE A 119 19.52 6.89 8.99
N LEU A 120 19.47 5.63 8.54
CA LEU A 120 18.48 4.66 8.98
C LEU A 120 18.58 4.36 10.48
N ASN A 121 19.80 4.27 11.02
CA ASN A 121 20.01 4.12 12.46
C ASN A 121 19.50 5.34 13.25
N GLU A 122 19.73 6.55 12.75
CA GLU A 122 19.18 7.77 13.37
C GLU A 122 17.66 7.79 13.35
N LEU A 123 17.03 7.37 12.24
CA LEU A 123 15.56 7.22 12.16
C LEU A 123 15.04 6.19 13.16
N ASN A 124 15.75 5.07 13.34
CA ASN A 124 15.37 4.07 14.33
C ASN A 124 15.44 4.65 15.76
N ILE A 125 16.50 5.36 16.10
CA ILE A 125 16.65 6.00 17.43
C ILE A 125 15.56 7.05 17.68
N MET A 126 15.25 7.87 16.67
CA MET A 126 14.32 9.00 16.81
C MET A 126 12.85 8.59 16.76
N TYR A 127 12.52 7.64 15.91
CA TYR A 127 11.13 7.29 15.55
C TYR A 127 10.77 5.83 15.84
N GLY A 128 11.73 4.97 16.21
CA GLY A 128 11.49 3.57 16.57
C GLY A 128 11.25 2.64 15.37
N TYR A 129 11.55 3.08 14.14
CA TYR A 129 11.40 2.25 12.94
C TYR A 129 12.75 1.83 12.38
N ASP A 130 13.06 0.55 12.46
CA ASP A 130 14.32 -0.02 11.96
C ASP A 130 14.17 -0.47 10.50
N TYR A 131 14.94 0.15 9.61
CA TYR A 131 15.05 -0.19 8.19
C TYR A 131 16.44 -0.70 7.80
N THR A 132 17.33 -0.93 8.78
CA THR A 132 18.73 -1.27 8.52
C THR A 132 18.91 -2.64 7.88
N GLU A 133 17.95 -3.55 8.09
CA GLU A 133 17.95 -4.89 7.51
C GLU A 133 17.08 -5.01 6.24
N TYR A 134 16.63 -3.87 5.70
CA TYR A 134 15.96 -3.84 4.42
C TYR A 134 16.98 -3.87 3.27
N GLN A 135 16.53 -4.23 2.06
CA GLN A 135 17.34 -4.18 0.85
C GLN A 135 17.81 -2.75 0.58
N ILE A 136 19.08 -2.48 0.86
CA ILE A 136 19.64 -1.11 0.84
C ILE A 136 19.42 -0.39 -0.50
N ASP A 137 19.56 -1.11 -1.62
CA ASP A 137 19.38 -0.51 -2.95
C ASP A 137 17.92 -0.08 -3.19
N SER A 138 16.94 -0.78 -2.57
CA SER A 138 15.52 -0.39 -2.59
C SER A 138 15.29 0.86 -1.75
N ILE A 139 15.88 0.92 -0.56
CA ILE A 139 15.80 2.09 0.33
C ILE A 139 16.42 3.32 -0.34
N MET A 140 17.63 3.20 -0.87
CA MET A 140 18.32 4.30 -1.57
C MET A 140 17.51 4.86 -2.73
N ARG A 141 16.89 3.97 -3.52
CA ARG A 141 16.00 4.40 -4.60
C ARG A 141 14.80 5.21 -4.09
N ARG A 142 14.22 4.86 -2.93
CA ARG A 142 13.08 5.55 -2.34
C ARG A 142 13.49 6.87 -1.72
N ILE A 143 14.65 6.92 -1.06
CA ILE A 143 15.24 8.18 -0.59
C ILE A 143 15.43 9.14 -1.76
N ASN A 144 15.99 8.68 -2.89
CA ASN A 144 16.14 9.51 -4.07
C ASN A 144 14.79 10.03 -4.59
N ILE A 145 13.75 9.19 -4.61
CA ILE A 145 12.41 9.61 -5.02
C ILE A 145 11.85 10.65 -4.04
N ALA A 146 12.01 10.44 -2.74
CA ALA A 146 11.57 11.37 -1.71
C ALA A 146 12.30 12.72 -1.83
N MET A 147 13.63 12.69 -2.01
CA MET A 147 14.44 13.91 -2.25
C MET A 147 13.94 14.69 -3.47
N ILE A 148 13.62 14.00 -4.57
CA ILE A 148 13.08 14.63 -5.78
C ILE A 148 11.69 15.24 -5.50
N LYS A 149 10.80 14.54 -4.79
CA LYS A 149 9.47 15.04 -4.41
C LYS A 149 9.55 16.31 -3.58
N GLU A 150 10.48 16.34 -2.62
CA GLU A 150 10.68 17.50 -1.72
C GLU A 150 11.54 18.61 -2.36
N GLY A 151 12.08 18.39 -3.56
CA GLY A 151 12.94 19.35 -4.26
C GLY A 151 14.31 19.54 -3.61
N ILE A 152 14.79 18.57 -2.83
CA ILE A 152 16.07 18.61 -2.12
C ILE A 152 17.09 17.80 -2.91
N SER A 153 18.18 18.44 -3.34
CA SER A 153 19.22 17.80 -4.15
C SER A 153 20.40 17.24 -3.34
N ASN A 154 20.55 17.68 -2.09
CA ASN A 154 21.65 17.26 -1.20
C ASN A 154 21.15 16.33 -0.12
N PHE A 155 21.79 15.16 0.04
CA PHE A 155 21.35 14.14 1.00
C PHE A 155 21.52 14.58 2.46
N SER A 156 22.61 15.30 2.80
CA SER A 156 22.81 15.79 4.18
C SER A 156 21.71 16.77 4.59
N SER A 157 21.29 17.66 3.68
CA SER A 157 20.16 18.57 3.93
C SER A 157 18.83 17.81 4.03
N PHE A 158 18.61 16.78 3.20
CA PHE A 158 17.43 15.94 3.29
C PHE A 158 17.36 15.20 4.62
N LYS A 159 18.46 14.57 5.04
CA LYS A 159 18.60 13.88 6.33
C LYS A 159 18.24 14.81 7.49
N GLU A 160 18.85 16.00 7.57
CA GLU A 160 18.58 16.98 8.62
C GLU A 160 17.10 17.37 8.68
N GLN A 161 16.50 17.65 7.52
CA GLN A 161 15.09 18.00 7.46
C GLN A 161 14.17 16.86 7.88
N VAL A 162 14.43 15.63 7.47
CA VAL A 162 13.62 14.46 7.86
C VAL A 162 13.72 14.20 9.36
N ILE A 163 14.91 14.30 9.96
CA ILE A 163 15.12 14.10 11.40
C ILE A 163 14.36 15.13 12.22
N ASN A 164 14.36 16.40 11.78
CA ASN A 164 13.75 17.52 12.51
C ASN A 164 12.28 17.78 12.16
N ASN A 165 11.72 17.10 11.16
CA ASN A 165 10.36 17.32 10.69
C ASN A 165 9.56 16.01 10.64
N LYS A 166 8.64 15.82 11.58
CA LYS A 166 7.79 14.64 11.66
C LYS A 166 6.93 14.40 10.41
N ILE A 167 6.53 15.46 9.70
CA ILE A 167 5.74 15.34 8.47
C ILE A 167 6.60 14.76 7.34
N LEU A 168 7.84 15.25 7.19
CA LEU A 168 8.77 14.71 6.21
C LEU A 168 9.15 13.25 6.53
N PHE A 169 9.39 12.96 7.80
CA PHE A 169 9.59 11.56 8.22
C PHE A 169 8.38 10.70 7.88
N HIS A 170 7.18 11.17 8.19
CA HIS A 170 5.94 10.45 7.86
C HIS A 170 5.81 10.17 6.36
N ASN A 171 6.07 11.16 5.51
CA ASN A 171 6.05 10.98 4.05
C ASN A 171 7.08 9.95 3.60
N LEU A 172 8.29 9.98 4.15
CA LEU A 172 9.35 9.00 3.86
C LEU A 172 8.96 7.60 4.33
N PHE A 173 8.35 7.47 5.52
CA PHE A 173 7.82 6.22 6.06
C PHE A 173 6.77 5.60 5.11
N LEU A 174 5.86 6.41 4.61
CA LEU A 174 4.87 5.97 3.61
C LEU A 174 5.52 5.58 2.28
N ASP A 175 6.57 6.28 1.86
CA ASP A 175 7.35 5.93 0.67
C ASP A 175 8.17 4.64 0.85
N PHE A 176 8.60 4.30 2.06
CA PHE A 176 9.25 3.03 2.37
C PHE A 176 8.28 1.85 2.35
N SER A 177 7.03 2.08 2.68
CA SER A 177 5.96 1.08 2.68
C SER A 177 5.29 1.03 1.30
N ILE A 178 5.50 -0.03 0.50
CA ILE A 178 4.73 -0.23 -0.74
C ILE A 178 3.45 -1.00 -0.39
N ASN A 179 2.37 -0.29 -0.19
CA ASN A 179 1.08 -0.87 0.20
C ASN A 179 0.18 -1.17 -1.01
N ILE A 180 0.74 -1.66 -2.13
CA ILE A 180 -0.04 -2.07 -3.30
C ILE A 180 -0.50 -3.50 -3.10
N THR A 181 -1.81 -3.67 -2.93
CA THR A 181 -2.46 -4.97 -2.83
C THR A 181 -3.75 -5.01 -3.66
N GLU A 182 -4.25 -6.20 -3.93
CA GLU A 182 -5.44 -6.48 -4.73
C GLU A 182 -6.24 -7.59 -4.06
N PHE A 183 -7.56 -7.60 -4.26
CA PHE A 183 -8.34 -8.77 -3.89
C PHE A 183 -7.92 -9.96 -4.74
N PHE A 184 -7.73 -11.10 -4.08
CA PHE A 184 -7.32 -12.36 -4.71
C PHE A 184 -6.08 -12.23 -5.62
N ARG A 185 -5.10 -11.43 -5.19
CA ARG A 185 -3.82 -11.29 -5.90
C ARG A 185 -3.15 -12.64 -6.08
N ASP A 186 -2.71 -12.96 -7.32
CA ASP A 186 -2.25 -14.29 -7.74
C ASP A 186 -3.31 -15.38 -7.49
N PRO A 187 -4.45 -15.36 -8.23
CA PRO A 187 -5.65 -16.16 -7.93
C PRO A 187 -5.40 -17.66 -7.75
N LYS A 188 -4.41 -18.22 -8.47
CA LYS A 188 -4.05 -19.64 -8.39
C LYS A 188 -3.60 -20.06 -6.98
N VAL A 189 -2.98 -19.14 -6.22
CA VAL A 189 -2.59 -19.38 -4.82
C VAL A 189 -3.85 -19.61 -3.98
N PHE A 190 -4.84 -18.73 -4.12
CA PHE A 190 -6.12 -18.84 -3.42
C PHE A 190 -6.90 -20.09 -3.84
N ALA A 191 -6.91 -20.44 -5.13
CA ALA A 191 -7.52 -21.66 -5.62
C ALA A 191 -6.91 -22.92 -4.98
N LEU A 192 -5.57 -22.96 -4.81
CA LEU A 192 -4.91 -24.08 -4.14
C LEU A 192 -5.19 -24.08 -2.63
N ILE A 193 -5.18 -22.92 -1.98
CA ILE A 193 -5.58 -22.80 -0.57
C ILE A 193 -6.99 -23.37 -0.40
N LYS A 194 -7.94 -22.95 -1.23
CA LYS A 194 -9.33 -23.41 -1.18
C LYS A 194 -9.46 -24.93 -1.34
N THR A 195 -8.79 -25.49 -2.36
CA THR A 195 -8.98 -26.88 -2.74
C THR A 195 -8.17 -27.89 -1.93
N LYS A 196 -7.04 -27.47 -1.33
CA LYS A 196 -6.11 -28.36 -0.65
C LYS A 196 -5.89 -28.03 0.83
N ILE A 197 -5.79 -26.74 1.17
CA ILE A 197 -5.45 -26.33 2.53
C ILE A 197 -6.71 -26.18 3.40
N LEU A 198 -7.75 -25.51 2.93
CA LEU A 198 -8.97 -25.32 3.73
C LEU A 198 -9.67 -26.64 4.10
N PRO A 199 -9.77 -27.68 3.21
CA PRO A 199 -10.30 -28.98 3.62
C PRO A 199 -9.48 -29.64 4.73
N TYR A 200 -8.14 -29.52 4.67
CA TYR A 200 -7.27 -29.98 5.75
C TYR A 200 -7.51 -29.19 7.05
N LEU A 201 -7.57 -27.86 6.99
CA LEU A 201 -7.83 -27.02 8.15
C LEU A 201 -9.21 -27.25 8.75
N ASN A 202 -10.19 -27.71 7.96
CA ASN A 202 -11.53 -28.00 8.45
C ASN A 202 -11.57 -29.10 9.51
N SER A 203 -10.54 -29.96 9.61
CA SER A 203 -10.43 -30.96 10.66
C SER A 203 -10.14 -30.39 12.06
N TYR A 204 -9.70 -29.13 12.14
CA TYR A 204 -9.44 -28.47 13.40
C TYR A 204 -10.71 -27.84 13.97
N ASN A 205 -10.88 -27.89 15.29
CA ASN A 205 -11.98 -27.22 15.99
C ASN A 205 -11.81 -25.71 16.04
N HIS A 206 -10.56 -25.23 16.15
CA HIS A 206 -10.19 -23.84 16.14
C HIS A 206 -9.04 -23.63 15.15
N ILE A 207 -9.17 -22.68 14.27
CA ILE A 207 -8.20 -22.38 13.23
C ILE A 207 -7.64 -20.98 13.49
N LYS A 208 -6.30 -20.86 13.53
CA LYS A 208 -5.61 -19.58 13.64
C LYS A 208 -4.81 -19.34 12.37
N ILE A 209 -5.03 -18.19 11.75
CA ILE A 209 -4.34 -17.79 10.53
C ILE A 209 -3.67 -16.44 10.76
N TRP A 210 -2.43 -16.30 10.29
CA TRP A 210 -1.72 -15.04 10.35
C TRP A 210 -1.45 -14.50 8.95
N CYS A 211 -1.96 -13.30 8.66
CA CYS A 211 -1.65 -12.51 7.47
C CYS A 211 -0.60 -11.46 7.88
N ALA A 212 0.66 -11.74 7.59
CA ALA A 212 1.82 -10.93 7.97
C ALA A 212 2.17 -9.95 6.84
N GLY A 213 2.16 -8.65 7.11
CA GLY A 213 2.27 -7.61 6.09
C GLY A 213 0.97 -7.46 5.30
N CYS A 214 -0.16 -7.33 6.01
CA CYS A 214 -1.50 -7.38 5.44
C CYS A 214 -1.90 -6.14 4.62
N SER A 215 -1.09 -5.07 4.66
CA SER A 215 -1.39 -3.81 3.99
C SER A 215 -2.81 -3.31 4.34
N ASN A 216 -3.56 -2.79 3.38
CA ASN A 216 -4.92 -2.30 3.60
C ASN A 216 -5.99 -3.40 3.69
N GLY A 217 -5.63 -4.66 3.88
CA GLY A 217 -6.54 -5.75 4.23
C GLY A 217 -7.19 -6.49 3.06
N LYS A 218 -6.96 -6.14 1.80
CA LYS A 218 -7.58 -6.84 0.64
C LYS A 218 -7.27 -8.33 0.61
N GLU A 219 -6.04 -8.75 0.94
CA GLU A 219 -5.66 -10.15 1.04
C GLU A 219 -6.38 -10.86 2.19
N VAL A 220 -6.49 -10.19 3.33
CA VAL A 220 -7.18 -10.72 4.52
C VAL A 220 -8.65 -10.98 4.22
N TYR A 221 -9.32 -10.03 3.58
CA TYR A 221 -10.72 -10.20 3.20
C TYR A 221 -10.92 -11.23 2.09
N SER A 222 -9.97 -11.35 1.16
CA SER A 222 -9.98 -12.45 0.18
C SER A 222 -9.98 -13.82 0.86
N LEU A 223 -9.14 -13.96 1.88
CA LEU A 223 -9.09 -15.18 2.68
C LEU A 223 -10.38 -15.38 3.49
N ALA A 224 -10.90 -14.32 4.14
CA ALA A 224 -12.15 -14.39 4.91
C ALA A 224 -13.35 -14.81 4.06
N ILE A 225 -13.43 -14.34 2.81
CA ILE A 225 -14.45 -14.76 1.83
C ILE A 225 -14.34 -16.26 1.58
N MET A 226 -13.14 -16.78 1.30
CA MET A 226 -12.94 -18.21 1.07
C MET A 226 -13.27 -19.08 2.27
N LEU A 227 -12.88 -18.62 3.47
CA LEU A 227 -13.22 -19.30 4.73
C LEU A 227 -14.73 -19.33 4.97
N LYS A 228 -15.43 -18.26 4.59
CA LYS A 228 -16.90 -18.20 4.66
C LYS A 228 -17.55 -19.17 3.67
N GLU A 229 -17.08 -19.22 2.42
CA GLU A 229 -17.55 -20.18 1.41
C GLU A 229 -17.32 -21.62 1.85
N ALA A 230 -16.18 -21.90 2.46
CA ALA A 230 -15.85 -23.23 3.02
C ALA A 230 -16.61 -23.55 4.32
N GLY A 231 -17.43 -22.63 4.86
CA GLY A 231 -18.20 -22.83 6.09
C GLY A 231 -17.38 -22.87 7.38
N ILE A 232 -16.11 -22.45 7.35
CA ILE A 232 -15.18 -22.53 8.48
C ILE A 232 -14.77 -21.18 9.09
N LEU A 233 -15.31 -20.07 8.56
CA LEU A 233 -14.97 -18.73 9.09
C LEU A 233 -15.33 -18.58 10.58
N SER A 234 -16.45 -19.16 11.03
CA SER A 234 -16.90 -19.04 12.42
C SER A 234 -15.96 -19.67 13.45
N LYS A 235 -15.18 -20.66 13.03
CA LYS A 235 -14.16 -21.32 13.88
C LYS A 235 -12.74 -20.86 13.58
N THR A 236 -12.58 -19.82 12.76
CA THR A 236 -11.27 -19.29 12.35
C THR A 236 -11.06 -17.91 12.96
N GLN A 237 -9.91 -17.70 13.59
CA GLN A 237 -9.42 -16.39 14.01
C GLN A 237 -8.29 -15.97 13.07
N ILE A 238 -8.44 -14.82 12.42
CA ILE A 238 -7.43 -14.24 11.54
C ILE A 238 -6.70 -13.12 12.30
N TYR A 239 -5.38 -13.20 12.33
CA TYR A 239 -4.48 -12.18 12.84
C TYR A 239 -3.88 -11.45 11.63
N ALA A 240 -4.20 -10.18 11.47
CA ALA A 240 -3.76 -9.38 10.34
C ALA A 240 -2.85 -8.25 10.82
N THR A 241 -1.59 -8.28 10.42
CA THR A 241 -0.58 -7.35 10.94
C THR A 241 0.17 -6.64 9.84
N ASP A 242 0.52 -5.38 10.09
CA ASP A 242 1.41 -4.60 9.25
C ASP A 242 2.25 -3.66 10.14
N ILE A 243 3.41 -3.24 9.66
CA ILE A 243 4.23 -2.23 10.36
C ILE A 243 3.60 -0.84 10.27
N ASN A 244 2.81 -0.60 9.23
CA ASN A 244 2.20 0.69 8.94
C ASN A 244 0.82 0.81 9.62
N PRO A 245 0.67 1.66 10.67
CA PRO A 245 -0.59 1.82 11.38
C PRO A 245 -1.72 2.41 10.51
N TYR A 246 -1.38 3.19 9.48
CA TYR A 246 -2.38 3.83 8.61
C TYR A 246 -3.09 2.80 7.73
N VAL A 247 -2.35 1.86 7.14
CA VAL A 247 -2.98 0.81 6.34
C VAL A 247 -3.77 -0.18 7.21
N ILE A 248 -3.40 -0.33 8.48
CA ILE A 248 -4.19 -1.10 9.45
C ILE A 248 -5.54 -0.43 9.69
N GLU A 249 -5.60 0.89 9.81
CA GLU A 249 -6.87 1.61 9.97
C GLU A 249 -7.71 1.54 8.66
N GLU A 250 -7.09 1.66 7.49
CA GLU A 250 -7.78 1.41 6.22
C GLU A 250 -8.37 -0.02 6.16
N ALA A 251 -7.57 -1.01 6.58
CA ALA A 251 -8.00 -2.41 6.63
C ALA A 251 -9.19 -2.62 7.57
N LYS A 252 -9.19 -2.04 8.77
CA LYS A 252 -10.32 -2.09 9.72
C LYS A 252 -11.58 -1.48 9.14
N ASN A 253 -11.46 -0.33 8.47
CA ASN A 253 -12.57 0.33 7.80
C ASN A 253 -13.14 -0.54 6.68
N GLY A 254 -12.28 -1.21 5.92
CA GLY A 254 -12.65 -2.11 4.82
C GLY A 254 -13.40 -1.41 3.70
N ILE A 255 -13.05 -0.15 3.42
CA ILE A 255 -13.65 0.67 2.37
C ILE A 255 -12.64 0.81 1.23
N TYR A 256 -13.05 0.44 0.02
CA TYR A 256 -12.18 0.43 -1.15
C TYR A 256 -12.85 1.11 -2.33
N SER A 257 -12.07 1.75 -3.19
CA SER A 257 -12.59 2.31 -4.44
C SER A 257 -13.17 1.21 -5.35
N SER A 258 -14.32 1.48 -5.96
CA SER A 258 -14.95 0.57 -6.93
C SER A 258 -14.23 0.48 -8.29
N ILE A 259 -13.20 1.29 -8.52
CA ILE A 259 -12.49 1.40 -9.81
C ILE A 259 -11.79 0.10 -10.21
N THR A 260 -11.29 -0.66 -9.24
CA THR A 260 -10.65 -1.96 -9.51
C THR A 260 -11.62 -3.14 -9.47
N LEU A 261 -12.91 -2.89 -9.32
CA LEU A 261 -13.93 -3.91 -9.06
C LEU A 261 -13.96 -5.00 -10.14
N ASP A 262 -13.89 -4.64 -11.42
CA ASP A 262 -13.88 -5.62 -12.52
C ASP A 262 -12.67 -6.55 -12.43
N LYS A 263 -11.51 -5.98 -12.11
CA LYS A 263 -10.28 -6.75 -11.90
C LYS A 263 -10.41 -7.67 -10.68
N ASP A 264 -10.94 -7.15 -9.58
CA ASP A 264 -11.12 -7.89 -8.34
C ASP A 264 -12.13 -9.04 -8.52
N ILE A 265 -13.23 -8.83 -9.27
CA ILE A 265 -14.19 -9.86 -9.69
C ILE A 265 -13.50 -10.95 -10.53
N ASN A 266 -12.68 -10.57 -11.51
CA ASN A 266 -11.95 -11.51 -12.34
C ASN A 266 -10.95 -12.35 -11.53
N ASN A 267 -10.24 -11.70 -10.60
CA ASN A 267 -9.33 -12.40 -9.71
C ASN A 267 -10.08 -13.40 -8.83
N TYR A 268 -11.22 -13.01 -8.26
CA TYR A 268 -12.07 -13.90 -7.45
C TYR A 268 -12.57 -15.12 -8.24
N ARG A 269 -13.05 -14.92 -9.47
CA ARG A 269 -13.46 -16.02 -10.36
C ARG A 269 -12.30 -16.99 -10.65
N ASN A 270 -11.11 -16.43 -10.97
CA ASN A 270 -9.92 -17.23 -11.22
C ASN A 270 -9.40 -17.95 -9.94
N ALA A 271 -9.76 -17.46 -8.77
CA ALA A 271 -9.51 -18.11 -7.48
C ALA A 271 -10.57 -19.18 -7.15
N GLN A 272 -11.48 -19.50 -8.08
CA GLN A 272 -12.59 -20.44 -7.91
C GLN A 272 -13.62 -20.01 -6.85
N GLY A 273 -13.91 -18.71 -6.77
CA GLY A 273 -14.99 -18.20 -5.94
C GLY A 273 -16.35 -18.77 -6.35
N GLU A 274 -17.20 -19.11 -5.38
CA GLU A 274 -18.46 -19.86 -5.60
C GLU A 274 -19.66 -18.97 -5.84
N LYS A 275 -19.63 -17.73 -5.34
CA LYS A 275 -20.75 -16.80 -5.36
C LYS A 275 -20.47 -15.59 -6.25
N ASN A 276 -21.31 -14.58 -6.16
CA ASN A 276 -21.00 -13.30 -6.75
C ASN A 276 -20.11 -12.50 -5.78
N PHE A 277 -18.94 -12.05 -6.23
CA PHE A 277 -17.98 -11.30 -5.42
C PHE A 277 -18.62 -10.09 -4.73
N ILE A 278 -19.53 -9.41 -5.40
CA ILE A 278 -20.21 -8.22 -4.86
C ILE A 278 -21.11 -8.51 -3.65
N GLU A 279 -21.53 -9.75 -3.44
CA GLU A 279 -22.36 -10.13 -2.29
C GLU A 279 -21.66 -9.95 -0.95
N TYR A 280 -20.33 -9.86 -0.95
CA TYR A 280 -19.52 -9.67 0.26
C TYR A 280 -19.37 -8.19 0.67
N PHE A 281 -19.95 -7.28 -0.11
CA PHE A 281 -19.78 -5.84 0.07
C PHE A 281 -21.13 -5.10 0.08
N ASP A 282 -21.15 -3.98 0.79
CA ASP A 282 -22.12 -2.93 0.59
C ASP A 282 -21.56 -2.00 -0.48
N ILE A 283 -22.34 -1.76 -1.54
CA ILE A 283 -21.86 -1.06 -2.75
C ILE A 283 -22.44 0.34 -2.79
N ASN A 284 -21.57 1.30 -3.06
CA ASN A 284 -21.92 2.66 -3.46
C ASN A 284 -21.27 2.99 -4.80
N ASN A 285 -21.71 4.03 -5.49
CA ASN A 285 -21.21 4.43 -6.82
C ASN A 285 -19.70 4.59 -6.90
N SER A 286 -19.03 4.97 -5.81
CA SER A 286 -17.60 5.28 -5.77
C SER A 286 -16.76 4.30 -4.95
N TYR A 287 -17.37 3.51 -4.10
CA TYR A 287 -16.67 2.59 -3.20
C TYR A 287 -17.46 1.32 -2.90
N ILE A 288 -16.74 0.31 -2.48
CA ILE A 288 -17.28 -0.92 -1.89
C ILE A 288 -16.83 -1.00 -0.43
N LYS A 289 -17.72 -1.39 0.46
CA LYS A 289 -17.43 -1.59 1.89
C LYS A 289 -17.64 -3.06 2.25
N VAL A 290 -16.65 -3.67 2.86
CA VAL A 290 -16.73 -5.06 3.34
C VAL A 290 -17.83 -5.20 4.38
N LYS A 291 -18.70 -6.20 4.22
CA LYS A 291 -19.77 -6.49 5.19
C LYS A 291 -19.21 -6.89 6.55
N GLU A 292 -19.85 -6.43 7.61
CA GLU A 292 -19.39 -6.62 9.00
C GLU A 292 -19.25 -8.11 9.41
N GLU A 293 -20.02 -8.99 8.78
CA GLU A 293 -19.92 -10.44 9.04
C GLU A 293 -18.56 -11.05 8.68
N LEU A 294 -17.82 -10.46 7.72
CA LEU A 294 -16.46 -10.89 7.37
C LEU A 294 -15.41 -10.36 8.33
N LYS A 295 -15.70 -9.27 9.05
CA LYS A 295 -14.74 -8.60 9.93
C LYS A 295 -14.67 -9.23 11.33
N LYS A 296 -15.74 -9.87 11.79
CA LYS A 296 -15.92 -10.34 13.17
C LYS A 296 -14.76 -11.19 13.70
N ASN A 297 -14.15 -11.97 12.83
CA ASN A 297 -13.10 -12.93 13.20
C ASN A 297 -11.70 -12.45 12.78
N ILE A 298 -11.52 -11.14 12.55
CA ILE A 298 -10.23 -10.56 12.14
C ILE A 298 -9.74 -9.60 13.22
N LEU A 299 -8.52 -9.81 13.67
CA LEU A 299 -7.81 -8.91 14.57
C LEU A 299 -6.75 -8.16 13.78
N PHE A 300 -6.95 -6.86 13.59
CA PHE A 300 -6.00 -5.98 12.93
C PHE A 300 -5.17 -5.24 13.98
N PHE A 301 -3.84 -5.34 13.92
CA PHE A 301 -2.95 -4.60 14.81
C PHE A 301 -1.57 -4.35 14.17
N GLN A 302 -0.92 -3.31 14.66
CA GLN A 302 0.43 -2.97 14.22
C GLN A 302 1.42 -4.00 14.78
N HIS A 303 2.28 -4.55 13.92
CA HIS A 303 3.34 -5.47 14.30
C HIS A 303 4.50 -5.40 13.32
N SER A 304 5.72 -5.35 13.84
CA SER A 304 6.95 -5.40 13.04
C SER A 304 7.47 -6.83 12.97
N LEU A 305 7.77 -7.31 11.76
CA LEU A 305 8.40 -8.60 11.54
C LEU A 305 9.85 -8.65 12.00
N LEU A 306 10.44 -7.50 12.33
CA LEU A 306 11.77 -7.42 12.95
C LEU A 306 11.74 -7.80 14.45
N SER A 307 10.55 -7.76 15.08
CA SER A 307 10.40 -8.12 16.48
C SER A 307 10.80 -9.57 16.71
N ASN A 308 11.55 -9.80 17.77
CA ASN A 308 11.92 -11.15 18.18
C ASN A 308 10.76 -11.82 18.92
N GLY A 309 10.55 -13.09 18.65
CA GLY A 309 9.57 -13.93 19.33
C GLY A 309 8.56 -14.58 18.40
N ALA A 310 8.12 -15.77 18.78
CA ALA A 310 7.02 -16.45 18.12
C ALA A 310 5.71 -15.85 18.62
N LEU A 311 4.79 -15.60 17.71
CA LEU A 311 3.40 -15.36 18.05
C LEU A 311 2.71 -16.70 18.36
N ASN A 312 1.40 -16.71 18.46
CA ASN A 312 0.62 -17.92 18.70
C ASN A 312 0.91 -19.04 17.69
N GLU A 313 0.53 -20.28 18.05
CA GLU A 313 0.54 -21.40 17.12
C GLU A 313 -0.50 -21.21 16.03
N PHE A 314 -0.05 -20.99 14.79
CA PHE A 314 -0.88 -20.78 13.61
C PHE A 314 -0.96 -22.05 12.77
N ASN A 315 -2.13 -22.32 12.19
CA ASN A 315 -2.30 -23.39 11.23
C ASN A 315 -1.87 -22.97 9.81
N LEU A 316 -1.92 -21.65 9.53
CA LEU A 316 -1.55 -21.06 8.26
C LEU A 316 -0.96 -19.67 8.46
N ILE A 317 0.18 -19.40 7.83
CA ILE A 317 0.78 -18.06 7.75
C ILE A 317 0.82 -17.64 6.27
N LEU A 318 0.26 -16.46 5.96
CA LEU A 318 0.45 -15.78 4.68
C LEU A 318 1.40 -14.60 4.89
N CYS A 319 2.53 -14.59 4.19
CA CYS A 319 3.44 -13.47 4.14
C CYS A 319 3.84 -13.24 2.68
N ARG A 320 3.04 -12.51 1.94
CA ARG A 320 3.17 -12.41 0.50
C ARG A 320 3.56 -11.01 0.07
N ASN A 321 4.58 -10.93 -0.77
CA ASN A 321 5.12 -9.68 -1.32
C ASN A 321 5.69 -8.73 -0.25
N VAL A 322 6.26 -9.29 0.80
CA VAL A 322 6.89 -8.61 1.93
C VAL A 322 8.38 -8.93 2.00
N PHE A 323 8.77 -10.20 1.78
CA PHE A 323 10.16 -10.67 1.84
C PHE A 323 11.08 -9.98 0.84
N ILE A 324 10.52 -9.55 -0.29
CA ILE A 324 11.28 -8.83 -1.33
C ILE A 324 11.93 -7.53 -0.82
N TYR A 325 11.53 -7.04 0.34
CA TYR A 325 12.09 -5.82 0.94
C TYR A 325 13.22 -6.08 1.92
N PHE A 326 13.42 -7.32 2.35
CA PHE A 326 14.34 -7.71 3.41
C PHE A 326 15.65 -8.29 2.86
N ASN A 327 16.75 -8.05 3.55
CA ASN A 327 17.99 -8.75 3.26
C ASN A 327 17.92 -10.23 3.67
N ASP A 328 18.87 -11.03 3.23
CA ASP A 328 18.86 -12.48 3.41
C ASP A 328 18.92 -12.87 4.91
N SER A 329 19.66 -12.13 5.73
CA SER A 329 19.76 -12.37 7.18
C SER A 329 18.42 -12.19 7.89
N LEU A 330 17.71 -11.09 7.57
CA LEU A 330 16.39 -10.83 8.13
C LEU A 330 15.37 -11.88 7.65
N GLN A 331 15.42 -12.25 6.38
CA GLN A 331 14.55 -13.29 5.84
C GLN A 331 14.75 -14.63 6.57
N GLU A 332 16.00 -15.06 6.85
CA GLU A 332 16.28 -16.28 7.61
C GLU A 332 15.70 -16.20 9.03
N ARG A 333 15.88 -15.06 9.71
CA ARG A 333 15.33 -14.84 11.06
C ARG A 333 13.81 -14.88 11.06
N ILE A 334 13.16 -14.27 10.10
CA ILE A 334 11.69 -14.29 9.96
C ILE A 334 11.20 -15.71 9.68
N LEU A 335 11.86 -16.47 8.79
CA LEU A 335 11.49 -17.87 8.53
C LEU A 335 11.59 -18.75 9.78
N LYS A 336 12.62 -18.53 10.61
CA LYS A 336 12.73 -19.19 11.91
C LYS A 336 11.58 -18.82 12.84
N ASN A 337 11.21 -17.54 12.89
CA ASN A 337 10.08 -17.06 13.68
C ASN A 337 8.75 -17.68 13.20
N TYR A 338 8.54 -17.78 11.88
CA TYR A 338 7.36 -18.45 11.32
C TYR A 338 7.32 -19.94 11.65
N TYR A 339 8.47 -20.62 11.56
CA TYR A 339 8.57 -22.03 11.98
C TYR A 339 8.14 -22.21 13.44
N ASN A 340 8.62 -21.35 14.33
CA ASN A 340 8.25 -21.40 15.75
C ASN A 340 6.80 -20.98 16.02
N SER A 341 6.21 -20.17 15.14
CA SER A 341 4.83 -19.68 15.26
C SER A 341 3.79 -20.59 14.61
N LEU A 342 4.23 -21.55 13.79
CA LEU A 342 3.34 -22.51 13.14
C LEU A 342 3.09 -23.72 14.03
N ASP A 343 1.86 -24.20 14.02
CA ASP A 343 1.48 -25.51 14.53
C ASP A 343 2.20 -26.63 13.74
N ASN A 344 2.29 -27.82 14.33
CA ASN A 344 2.77 -29.00 13.64
C ASN A 344 1.90 -29.25 12.39
N ASN A 345 2.52 -29.50 11.25
CA ASN A 345 1.85 -29.55 9.94
C ASN A 345 1.24 -28.23 9.42
N GLY A 346 1.53 -27.10 10.03
CA GLY A 346 1.10 -25.79 9.53
C GLY A 346 1.72 -25.40 8.19
N PHE A 347 1.09 -24.47 7.51
CA PHE A 347 1.47 -24.02 6.18
C PHE A 347 1.99 -22.59 6.18
N LEU A 348 2.99 -22.34 5.33
CA LEU A 348 3.51 -21.00 5.02
C LEU A 348 3.28 -20.71 3.54
N VAL A 349 2.69 -19.55 3.23
CA VAL A 349 2.45 -19.07 1.87
C VAL A 349 3.24 -17.79 1.66
N LEU A 350 4.14 -17.79 0.68
CA LEU A 350 4.94 -16.64 0.26
C LEU A 350 4.44 -16.07 -1.08
N GLY A 351 4.93 -14.89 -1.46
CA GLY A 351 4.64 -14.29 -2.75
C GLY A 351 5.39 -14.97 -3.89
N LYS A 352 4.91 -14.80 -5.12
CA LYS A 352 5.43 -15.45 -6.33
C LYS A 352 6.94 -15.26 -6.56
N SER A 353 7.46 -14.08 -6.22
CA SER A 353 8.88 -13.73 -6.39
C SER A 353 9.73 -14.03 -5.15
N GLU A 354 9.17 -14.71 -4.16
CA GLU A 354 9.78 -15.03 -2.87
C GLU A 354 10.10 -16.52 -2.77
N GLY A 355 10.86 -16.90 -1.76
CA GLY A 355 11.19 -18.31 -1.57
C GLY A 355 12.05 -18.53 -0.33
N ILE A 356 12.28 -19.80 -0.01
CA ILE A 356 13.02 -20.22 1.19
C ILE A 356 14.45 -20.71 0.88
N GLN A 357 14.81 -20.84 -0.40
CA GLN A 357 16.07 -21.52 -0.79
C GLN A 357 17.32 -20.69 -0.45
N ARG A 358 17.25 -19.35 -0.62
CA ARG A 358 18.39 -18.45 -0.37
C ARG A 358 18.68 -18.22 1.11
N ASN A 359 17.74 -18.55 1.99
CA ASN A 359 17.69 -18.09 3.39
C ASN A 359 17.70 -19.26 4.37
N ASN A 360 18.31 -20.38 4.02
CA ASN A 360 18.32 -21.59 4.84
C ASN A 360 16.93 -22.10 5.30
N GLY A 361 15.85 -21.61 4.70
CA GLY A 361 14.48 -21.96 5.11
C GLY A 361 14.13 -23.42 4.86
N GLU A 362 14.89 -24.11 4.00
CA GLU A 362 14.75 -25.55 3.78
C GLU A 362 15.08 -26.39 5.04
N LYS A 363 15.72 -25.81 6.06
CA LYS A 363 15.88 -26.43 7.37
C LYS A 363 14.53 -26.56 8.09
N TYR A 364 13.63 -25.61 7.89
CA TYR A 364 12.38 -25.45 8.64
C TYR A 364 11.17 -25.95 7.87
N PHE A 365 11.22 -25.87 6.53
CA PHE A 365 10.06 -26.09 5.68
C PHE A 365 10.35 -27.09 4.56
N CYS A 366 9.35 -27.90 4.20
CA CYS A 366 9.33 -28.65 2.97
C CYS A 366 8.43 -27.98 1.93
N LYS A 367 8.74 -28.18 0.63
CA LYS A 367 7.95 -27.66 -0.47
C LYS A 367 6.62 -28.42 -0.55
N TYR A 368 5.50 -27.71 -0.46
CA TYR A 368 4.17 -28.25 -0.73
C TYR A 368 3.76 -27.98 -2.18
N ASP A 369 3.94 -26.72 -2.65
CA ASP A 369 3.85 -26.33 -4.05
C ASP A 369 4.93 -25.28 -4.35
N GLU A 370 5.92 -25.66 -5.17
CA GLU A 370 7.07 -24.79 -5.45
C GLU A 370 6.71 -23.63 -6.38
N ILE A 371 5.77 -23.82 -7.29
CA ILE A 371 5.35 -22.80 -8.26
C ILE A 371 4.58 -21.71 -7.54
N LEU A 372 3.66 -22.08 -6.68
CA LEU A 372 2.80 -21.16 -5.93
C LEU A 372 3.42 -20.72 -4.58
N LYS A 373 4.63 -21.17 -4.28
CA LYS A 373 5.38 -20.79 -3.06
C LYS A 373 4.67 -21.13 -1.77
N ILE A 374 4.12 -22.32 -1.73
CA ILE A 374 3.46 -22.90 -0.55
C ILE A 374 4.38 -23.96 0.07
N TYR A 375 4.55 -23.84 1.35
CA TYR A 375 5.46 -24.66 2.14
C TYR A 375 4.72 -25.25 3.34
N LYS A 376 5.19 -26.37 3.83
CA LYS A 376 4.68 -27.04 5.02
C LYS A 376 5.79 -27.10 6.07
N LYS A 377 5.46 -26.88 7.34
CA LYS A 377 6.36 -27.04 8.47
C LYS A 377 6.90 -28.48 8.50
N LYS A 378 8.21 -28.66 8.74
CA LYS A 378 8.86 -29.96 8.94
C LYS A 378 8.58 -30.52 10.33
#